data_14d6a1d52bf78261fc728a27b9b553d9
#
_entry.id   14d6a1d52bf78261fc728a27b9b553d9
#
_cell.length_a   1.000
_cell.length_b   1.000
_cell.length_c   1.000
_cell.angle_alpha   90.00
_cell.angle_beta   90.00
_cell.angle_gamma   90.00
#
_symmetry.space_group_name_H-M   'P 1'
#
loop_
_entity.id
_entity.type
_entity.pdbx_description
1 polymer ?
#
loop_
_entity_poly.entity_id
_entity_poly.type
_entity_poly.pdbx_seq_one_letter_code
_entity_poly.pdbx_strand_id
1 'polypeptide(L)'
;MEQMIKVQIEGKEYEYPAGTTYQTIAGDFQKEYEDDILLVLFDHRLRELGKSLKSEGTIEFITAKQDPGKKAYRRSTTLLLQKAVDNLYGKDGVSIQIRHSLGQGYYCTLKGAKEDISDLILSIKIEMMRLVDADISIGKKSCRTDDAIRLFAERGMHDKERLFRYRRSSRVNVYDLDGYIDYFYGYMVPSTGYLKWFDLIPFEEGMMLLFPGKNTKTIDEFHPSKKLFHTLQESEEWGKMLNIDTVGALDDAIAAGKMRQVIMVQEALMEKKIGQLAETIASAGDKKFVMIAGPSSSGKTTFSYRLSTQLMAQGLKPHPIGLDLSLIHISEPTRLQ
;
A
#
# COMPACT_ATOMS: atom_id res chain seq x y z
N MET A 1 -14.23 42.45 -12.05
CA MET A 1 -14.64 41.31 -12.92
C MET A 1 -13.78 40.13 -12.51
N GLU A 2 -14.39 39.01 -12.16
CA GLU A 2 -13.64 37.78 -11.90
C GLU A 2 -12.97 37.31 -13.18
N GLN A 3 -11.71 36.95 -13.10
CA GLN A 3 -10.96 36.43 -14.24
C GLN A 3 -11.52 35.06 -14.61
N MET A 4 -12.05 34.91 -15.83
CA MET A 4 -12.50 33.65 -16.38
C MET A 4 -11.30 32.89 -16.95
N ILE A 5 -11.26 31.59 -16.73
CA ILE A 5 -10.21 30.68 -17.18
C ILE A 5 -10.84 29.65 -18.11
N LYS A 6 -10.28 29.49 -19.30
CA LYS A 6 -10.69 28.50 -20.28
C LYS A 6 -10.04 27.16 -19.99
N VAL A 7 -10.84 26.09 -20.00
CA VAL A 7 -10.36 24.70 -19.81
C VAL A 7 -10.98 23.81 -20.88
N GLN A 8 -10.20 22.83 -21.32
CA GLN A 8 -10.68 21.78 -22.20
C GLN A 8 -11.07 20.55 -21.36
N ILE A 9 -12.30 20.07 -21.53
CA ILE A 9 -12.82 18.88 -20.88
C ILE A 9 -13.48 18.03 -21.96
N GLU A 10 -13.02 16.77 -22.13
CA GLU A 10 -13.55 15.84 -23.17
C GLU A 10 -13.58 16.45 -24.59
N GLY A 11 -12.57 17.27 -24.90
CA GLY A 11 -12.43 17.92 -26.21
C GLY A 11 -13.32 19.14 -26.44
N LYS A 12 -14.08 19.58 -25.44
CA LYS A 12 -14.90 20.83 -25.48
C LYS A 12 -14.30 21.89 -24.58
N GLU A 13 -14.50 23.15 -24.94
CA GLU A 13 -14.05 24.31 -24.17
C GLU A 13 -15.14 24.76 -23.19
N TYR A 14 -14.75 25.00 -21.95
CA TYR A 14 -15.57 25.51 -20.84
C TYR A 14 -14.86 26.68 -20.18
N GLU A 15 -15.61 27.58 -19.55
CA GLU A 15 -15.08 28.72 -18.82
C GLU A 15 -15.50 28.67 -17.35
N TYR A 16 -14.54 28.84 -16.44
CA TYR A 16 -14.78 28.90 -15.01
C TYR A 16 -14.07 30.09 -14.39
N PRO A 17 -14.62 30.69 -13.32
CA PRO A 17 -13.92 31.71 -12.55
C PRO A 17 -12.59 31.19 -12.00
N ALA A 18 -11.56 32.05 -12.00
CA ALA A 18 -10.29 31.72 -11.34
C ALA A 18 -10.51 31.39 -9.87
N GLY A 19 -9.88 30.32 -9.39
CA GLY A 19 -10.06 29.85 -8.03
C GLY A 19 -11.18 28.81 -7.82
N THR A 20 -12.03 28.55 -8.83
CA THR A 20 -12.99 27.44 -8.80
C THR A 20 -12.27 26.14 -8.48
N THR A 21 -12.80 25.36 -7.54
CA THR A 21 -12.19 24.08 -7.18
C THR A 21 -12.45 23.02 -8.25
N TYR A 22 -11.53 22.07 -8.41
CA TYR A 22 -11.79 20.93 -9.29
C TYR A 22 -12.99 20.08 -8.83
N GLN A 23 -13.35 20.14 -7.54
CA GLN A 23 -14.56 19.48 -7.01
C GLN A 23 -15.84 20.10 -7.56
N THR A 24 -15.90 21.43 -7.65
CA THR A 24 -17.03 22.13 -8.27
C THR A 24 -17.14 21.76 -9.75
N ILE A 25 -16.02 21.81 -10.47
CA ILE A 25 -15.98 21.42 -11.88
C ILE A 25 -16.39 19.96 -12.07
N ALA A 26 -15.86 19.03 -11.26
CA ALA A 26 -16.22 17.62 -11.31
C ALA A 26 -17.72 17.38 -11.02
N GLY A 27 -18.31 18.21 -10.15
CA GLY A 27 -19.75 18.17 -9.84
C GLY A 27 -20.65 18.41 -11.06
N ASP A 28 -20.24 19.31 -11.97
CA ASP A 28 -20.97 19.61 -13.20
C ASP A 28 -21.02 18.40 -14.14
N PHE A 29 -19.98 17.56 -14.12
CA PHE A 29 -19.83 16.37 -14.98
C PHE A 29 -20.16 15.05 -14.29
N GLN A 30 -20.39 15.02 -12.96
CA GLN A 30 -20.58 13.76 -12.22
C GLN A 30 -21.70 12.89 -12.79
N LYS A 31 -22.74 13.49 -13.38
CA LYS A 31 -23.87 12.75 -13.96
C LYS A 31 -23.50 11.94 -15.20
N GLU A 32 -22.39 12.27 -15.87
CA GLU A 32 -21.88 11.59 -17.05
C GLU A 32 -21.01 10.38 -16.68
N TYR A 33 -20.66 10.24 -15.39
CA TYR A 33 -19.83 9.19 -14.85
C TYR A 33 -20.62 8.26 -13.94
N GLU A 34 -20.49 6.96 -14.16
CA GLU A 34 -21.11 5.93 -13.32
C GLU A 34 -20.52 5.90 -11.91
N ASP A 35 -19.20 6.10 -11.80
CA ASP A 35 -18.46 6.13 -10.54
C ASP A 35 -18.15 7.55 -10.11
N ASP A 36 -17.99 7.75 -8.79
CA ASP A 36 -17.59 9.04 -8.25
C ASP A 36 -16.24 9.49 -8.85
N ILE A 37 -16.16 10.75 -9.28
CA ILE A 37 -14.91 11.37 -9.74
C ILE A 37 -14.07 11.65 -8.49
N LEU A 38 -12.88 11.10 -8.42
CA LEU A 38 -12.02 11.13 -7.22
C LEU A 38 -10.86 12.13 -7.33
N LEU A 39 -10.31 12.29 -8.52
CA LEU A 39 -9.18 13.15 -8.83
C LEU A 39 -9.37 13.74 -10.22
N VAL A 40 -8.52 14.73 -10.55
CA VAL A 40 -8.36 15.21 -11.93
C VAL A 40 -6.91 15.06 -12.39
N LEU A 41 -6.75 14.87 -13.68
CA LEU A 41 -5.50 15.04 -14.40
C LEU A 41 -5.57 16.41 -15.09
N PHE A 42 -4.80 17.38 -14.60
CA PHE A 42 -4.69 18.71 -15.18
C PHE A 42 -3.35 18.82 -15.92
N ASP A 43 -3.39 18.97 -17.23
CA ASP A 43 -2.20 18.94 -18.11
C ASP A 43 -1.26 17.79 -17.74
N HIS A 44 -1.78 16.56 -17.73
CA HIS A 44 -1.07 15.32 -17.38
C HIS A 44 -0.51 15.26 -15.95
N ARG A 45 -0.94 16.17 -15.04
CA ARG A 45 -0.55 16.16 -13.62
C ARG A 45 -1.75 15.90 -12.73
N LEU A 46 -1.66 14.86 -11.92
CA LEU A 46 -2.71 14.54 -10.95
C LEU A 46 -2.91 15.68 -9.94
N ARG A 47 -4.18 15.99 -9.65
CA ARG A 47 -4.63 16.96 -8.66
C ARG A 47 -5.76 16.37 -7.83
N GLU A 48 -5.80 16.75 -6.56
CA GLU A 48 -6.93 16.49 -5.67
C GLU A 48 -8.07 17.46 -6.00
N LEU A 49 -9.30 17.02 -5.85
CA LEU A 49 -10.49 17.82 -6.19
C LEU A 49 -10.61 19.11 -5.36
N GLY A 50 -10.08 19.13 -4.14
CA GLY A 50 -10.05 20.35 -3.30
C GLY A 50 -9.06 21.44 -3.77
N LYS A 51 -8.28 21.21 -4.84
CA LYS A 51 -7.40 22.23 -5.42
C LYS A 51 -8.16 23.13 -6.36
N SER A 52 -7.70 24.40 -6.44
CA SER A 52 -8.32 25.42 -7.28
C SER A 52 -7.67 25.51 -8.65
N LEU A 53 -8.50 25.80 -9.65
CA LEU A 53 -8.11 26.17 -11.01
C LEU A 53 -7.36 27.52 -11.00
N LYS A 54 -6.16 27.55 -11.61
CA LYS A 54 -5.29 28.74 -11.62
C LYS A 54 -4.85 29.20 -13.00
N SER A 55 -4.95 28.35 -14.00
CA SER A 55 -4.52 28.61 -15.37
C SER A 55 -5.36 27.84 -16.36
N GLU A 56 -5.33 28.24 -17.61
CA GLU A 56 -5.88 27.45 -18.72
C GLU A 56 -5.17 26.10 -18.81
N GLY A 57 -5.87 25.08 -19.33
CA GLY A 57 -5.33 23.75 -19.50
C GLY A 57 -6.41 22.69 -19.77
N THR A 58 -6.00 21.43 -19.83
CA THR A 58 -6.88 20.30 -20.08
C THR A 58 -7.17 19.55 -18.78
N ILE A 59 -8.45 19.23 -18.55
CA ILE A 59 -8.92 18.44 -17.40
C ILE A 59 -9.43 17.09 -17.90
N GLU A 60 -8.92 16.01 -17.30
CA GLU A 60 -9.44 14.65 -17.44
C GLU A 60 -9.87 14.16 -16.04
N PHE A 61 -11.04 13.57 -15.96
CA PHE A 61 -11.55 13.06 -14.68
C PHE A 61 -11.08 11.63 -14.40
N ILE A 62 -10.73 11.39 -13.15
CA ILE A 62 -10.21 10.10 -12.66
C ILE A 62 -11.17 9.53 -11.63
N THR A 63 -11.70 8.34 -11.91
CA THR A 63 -12.57 7.58 -11.01
C THR A 63 -11.83 6.38 -10.39
N ALA A 64 -12.52 5.58 -9.59
CA ALA A 64 -11.97 4.33 -9.04
C ALA A 64 -11.70 3.24 -10.09
N LYS A 65 -12.08 3.42 -11.36
CA LYS A 65 -11.74 2.49 -12.46
C LYS A 65 -10.26 2.59 -12.85
N GLN A 66 -9.65 3.76 -12.72
CA GLN A 66 -8.23 3.98 -13.04
C GLN A 66 -7.33 3.78 -11.81
N ASP A 67 -6.09 3.34 -12.03
CA ASP A 67 -5.10 3.09 -10.98
C ASP A 67 -4.84 4.26 -10.02
N PRO A 68 -4.72 5.53 -10.47
CA PRO A 68 -4.54 6.65 -9.55
C PRO A 68 -5.73 6.84 -8.60
N GLY A 69 -6.95 6.65 -9.11
CA GLY A 69 -8.19 6.72 -8.33
C GLY A 69 -8.29 5.57 -7.32
N LYS A 70 -8.00 4.33 -7.73
CA LYS A 70 -7.92 3.17 -6.81
C LYS A 70 -6.93 3.42 -5.67
N LYS A 71 -5.76 3.96 -5.97
CA LYS A 71 -4.74 4.27 -4.97
C LYS A 71 -5.17 5.39 -4.02
N ALA A 72 -5.86 6.41 -4.52
CA ALA A 72 -6.41 7.48 -3.68
C ALA A 72 -7.52 6.94 -2.77
N TYR A 73 -8.43 6.14 -3.31
CA TYR A 73 -9.50 5.49 -2.56
C TYR A 73 -8.95 4.64 -1.41
N ARG A 74 -8.04 3.72 -1.69
CA ARG A 74 -7.41 2.84 -0.68
C ARG A 74 -6.72 3.62 0.44
N ARG A 75 -5.95 4.67 0.09
CA ARG A 75 -5.30 5.53 1.11
C ARG A 75 -6.32 6.23 1.99
N SER A 76 -7.36 6.79 1.39
CA SER A 76 -8.40 7.51 2.12
C SER A 76 -9.19 6.58 3.04
N THR A 77 -9.51 5.35 2.57
CA THR A 77 -10.16 4.34 3.41
C THR A 77 -9.26 3.88 4.56
N THR A 78 -7.93 3.84 4.34
CA THR A 78 -6.97 3.56 5.41
C THR A 78 -6.97 4.66 6.47
N LEU A 79 -7.01 5.94 6.06
CA LEU A 79 -7.14 7.07 6.99
C LEU A 79 -8.48 7.03 7.74
N LEU A 80 -9.57 6.67 7.07
CA LEU A 80 -10.89 6.47 7.67
C LEU A 80 -10.85 5.40 8.76
N LEU A 81 -10.23 4.24 8.49
CA LEU A 81 -10.06 3.17 9.48
C LEU A 81 -9.24 3.64 10.69
N GLN A 82 -8.14 4.34 10.46
CA GLN A 82 -7.31 4.88 11.55
C GLN A 82 -8.09 5.88 12.40
N LYS A 83 -8.88 6.77 11.79
CA LYS A 83 -9.75 7.72 12.51
C LYS A 83 -10.84 6.99 13.29
N ALA A 84 -11.46 5.96 12.75
CA ALA A 84 -12.48 5.16 13.44
C ALA A 84 -11.91 4.49 14.70
N VAL A 85 -10.73 3.89 14.61
CA VAL A 85 -10.05 3.30 15.76
C VAL A 85 -9.67 4.35 16.79
N ASP A 86 -9.16 5.50 16.36
CA ASP A 86 -8.81 6.62 17.24
C ASP A 86 -10.03 7.15 18.01
N ASN A 87 -11.17 7.30 17.32
CA ASN A 87 -12.42 7.75 17.94
C ASN A 87 -12.89 6.81 19.05
N LEU A 88 -12.82 5.51 18.81
CA LEU A 88 -13.35 4.49 19.73
C LEU A 88 -12.37 4.16 20.87
N TYR A 89 -11.09 4.04 20.55
CA TYR A 89 -10.10 3.39 21.42
C TYR A 89 -8.79 4.17 21.59
N GLY A 90 -8.64 5.33 20.93
CA GLY A 90 -7.39 6.12 20.99
C GLY A 90 -7.05 6.58 22.40
N LYS A 91 -8.06 6.91 23.22
CA LYS A 91 -7.88 7.29 24.64
C LYS A 91 -7.33 6.15 25.49
N ASP A 92 -7.60 4.91 25.12
CA ASP A 92 -7.14 3.70 25.80
C ASP A 92 -5.76 3.24 25.29
N GLY A 93 -5.14 4.04 24.42
CA GLY A 93 -3.82 3.75 23.84
C GLY A 93 -3.84 2.69 22.75
N VAL A 94 -5.02 2.36 22.21
CA VAL A 94 -5.14 1.43 21.08
C VAL A 94 -4.88 2.15 19.77
N SER A 95 -4.07 1.56 18.93
CA SER A 95 -3.78 2.05 17.58
C SER A 95 -3.78 0.93 16.57
N ILE A 96 -4.14 1.25 15.33
CA ILE A 96 -4.12 0.28 14.23
C ILE A 96 -2.80 0.37 13.47
N GLN A 97 -2.27 -0.79 13.11
CA GLN A 97 -1.08 -0.94 12.30
C GLN A 97 -1.43 -1.63 10.99
N ILE A 98 -1.15 -0.97 9.87
CA ILE A 98 -1.28 -1.56 8.54
C ILE A 98 -0.02 -2.36 8.26
N ARG A 99 -0.14 -3.68 8.07
CA ARG A 99 1.00 -4.60 7.96
C ARG A 99 1.32 -4.91 6.50
N HIS A 100 0.45 -5.65 5.85
CA HIS A 100 0.72 -6.24 4.54
C HIS A 100 -0.42 -5.97 3.56
N SER A 101 -0.08 -5.82 2.28
CA SER A 101 -1.06 -5.95 1.20
C SER A 101 -1.23 -7.42 0.88
N LEU A 102 -2.45 -7.94 1.02
CA LEU A 102 -2.77 -9.33 0.76
C LEU A 102 -4.02 -9.42 -0.12
N GLY A 103 -3.83 -9.88 -1.35
CA GLY A 103 -4.91 -9.92 -2.34
C GLY A 103 -5.48 -8.52 -2.59
N GLN A 104 -6.78 -8.36 -2.38
CA GLN A 104 -7.49 -7.11 -2.60
C GLN A 104 -7.65 -6.24 -1.34
N GLY A 105 -6.93 -6.57 -0.26
CA GLY A 105 -7.04 -5.87 1.02
C GLY A 105 -5.69 -5.57 1.66
N TYR A 106 -5.79 -4.94 2.83
CA TYR A 106 -4.66 -4.73 3.74
C TYR A 106 -4.89 -5.50 5.04
N TYR A 107 -3.92 -6.31 5.41
CA TYR A 107 -3.88 -6.94 6.72
C TYR A 107 -3.49 -5.91 7.76
N CYS A 108 -4.28 -5.83 8.82
CA CYS A 108 -4.14 -4.86 9.89
C CYS A 108 -4.16 -5.56 11.26
N THR A 109 -3.42 -5.00 12.22
CA THR A 109 -3.44 -5.45 13.62
C THR A 109 -3.69 -4.28 14.54
N LEU A 110 -4.32 -4.54 15.70
CA LEU A 110 -4.49 -3.55 16.76
C LEU A 110 -3.36 -3.70 17.78
N LYS A 111 -2.65 -2.60 18.03
CA LYS A 111 -1.66 -2.52 19.09
C LYS A 111 -2.33 -1.95 20.34
N GLY A 112 -2.12 -2.58 21.49
CA GLY A 112 -2.66 -2.13 22.76
C GLY A 112 -4.08 -2.63 23.08
N ALA A 113 -4.76 -3.32 22.17
CA ALA A 113 -6.06 -3.93 22.42
C ALA A 113 -5.93 -5.08 23.41
N LYS A 114 -6.90 -5.19 24.34
CA LYS A 114 -7.00 -6.26 25.32
C LYS A 114 -8.14 -7.24 25.01
N GLU A 115 -9.06 -6.82 24.17
CA GLU A 115 -10.25 -7.57 23.74
C GLU A 115 -9.94 -8.39 22.50
N ASP A 116 -10.76 -9.41 22.23
CA ASP A 116 -10.69 -10.16 20.99
C ASP A 116 -10.99 -9.23 19.81
N ILE A 117 -10.20 -9.36 18.76
CA ILE A 117 -10.32 -8.49 17.58
C ILE A 117 -11.67 -8.65 16.89
N SER A 118 -12.30 -9.84 16.99
CA SER A 118 -13.61 -10.11 16.40
C SER A 118 -14.71 -9.25 17.01
N ASP A 119 -14.62 -8.96 18.32
CA ASP A 119 -15.59 -8.13 19.04
C ASP A 119 -15.42 -6.65 18.65
N LEU A 120 -14.21 -6.24 18.34
CA LEU A 120 -13.88 -4.85 17.98
C LEU A 120 -14.22 -4.51 16.52
N ILE A 121 -14.14 -5.48 15.60
CA ILE A 121 -14.34 -5.26 14.16
C ILE A 121 -15.70 -4.64 13.85
N LEU A 122 -16.78 -5.15 14.46
CA LEU A 122 -18.13 -4.65 14.21
C LEU A 122 -18.25 -3.18 14.63
N SER A 123 -17.76 -2.82 15.82
CA SER A 123 -17.80 -1.47 16.33
C SER A 123 -16.98 -0.51 15.45
N ILE A 124 -15.80 -0.94 15.01
CA ILE A 124 -14.94 -0.17 14.09
C ILE A 124 -15.66 0.04 12.75
N LYS A 125 -16.25 -1.01 12.19
CA LYS A 125 -16.98 -0.94 10.92
C LYS A 125 -18.18 0.01 11.01
N ILE A 126 -18.94 -0.03 12.10
CA ILE A 126 -20.07 0.88 12.35
C ILE A 126 -19.56 2.33 12.42
N GLU A 127 -18.48 2.58 13.13
CA GLU A 127 -17.90 3.92 13.24
C GLU A 127 -17.38 4.42 11.88
N MET A 128 -16.72 3.56 11.09
CA MET A 128 -16.33 3.91 9.73
C MET A 128 -17.54 4.31 8.88
N MET A 129 -18.64 3.56 8.93
CA MET A 129 -19.88 3.89 8.21
C MET A 129 -20.47 5.23 8.69
N ARG A 130 -20.49 5.47 10.00
CA ARG A 130 -20.94 6.76 10.58
C ARG A 130 -20.10 7.93 10.05
N LEU A 131 -18.78 7.76 9.95
CA LEU A 131 -17.90 8.78 9.40
C LEU A 131 -18.13 9.01 7.91
N VAL A 132 -18.47 7.95 7.13
CA VAL A 132 -18.85 8.07 5.71
C VAL A 132 -20.14 8.86 5.56
N ASP A 133 -21.17 8.53 6.34
CA ASP A 133 -22.48 9.21 6.30
C ASP A 133 -22.37 10.69 6.71
N ALA A 134 -21.42 11.02 7.58
CA ALA A 134 -21.15 12.39 8.01
C ALA A 134 -20.41 13.24 6.95
N ASP A 135 -19.92 12.65 5.90
CA ASP A 135 -19.21 13.29 4.76
C ASP A 135 -18.14 14.31 5.17
N ILE A 136 -17.26 13.90 6.07
CA ILE A 136 -16.24 14.77 6.67
C ILE A 136 -15.12 15.05 5.68
N SER A 137 -14.76 16.31 5.49
CA SER A 137 -13.68 16.75 4.58
C SER A 137 -12.33 16.20 5.02
N ILE A 138 -11.55 15.72 4.06
CA ILE A 138 -10.15 15.30 4.23
C ILE A 138 -9.23 16.47 3.84
N GLY A 139 -8.74 17.17 4.87
CA GLY A 139 -7.87 18.33 4.71
C GLY A 139 -6.43 17.95 4.44
N LYS A 140 -5.76 18.66 3.50
CA LYS A 140 -4.32 18.53 3.25
C LYS A 140 -3.60 19.78 3.70
N LYS A 141 -2.63 19.62 4.61
CA LYS A 141 -1.80 20.72 5.13
C LYS A 141 -0.34 20.47 4.76
N SER A 142 0.34 21.51 4.25
CA SER A 142 1.80 21.52 4.10
C SER A 142 2.42 22.14 5.33
N CYS A 143 3.26 21.42 6.05
CA CYS A 143 3.98 21.90 7.23
C CYS A 143 5.51 21.75 7.03
N ARG A 144 6.30 22.40 7.89
CA ARG A 144 7.76 22.16 7.94
C ARG A 144 8.02 20.74 8.45
N THR A 145 9.07 20.12 7.96
CA THR A 145 9.43 18.76 8.39
C THR A 145 9.69 18.68 9.91
N ASP A 146 10.34 19.70 10.48
CA ASP A 146 10.58 19.78 11.94
C ASP A 146 9.26 19.85 12.75
N ASP A 147 8.23 20.55 12.22
CA ASP A 147 6.91 20.64 12.86
C ASP A 147 6.18 19.29 12.78
N ALA A 148 6.34 18.57 11.67
CA ALA A 148 5.79 17.23 11.52
C ALA A 148 6.44 16.22 12.48
N ILE A 149 7.77 16.28 12.67
CA ILE A 149 8.49 15.45 13.65
C ILE A 149 7.93 15.66 15.05
N ARG A 150 7.77 16.92 15.48
CA ARG A 150 7.19 17.25 16.79
C ARG A 150 5.75 16.75 16.92
N LEU A 151 4.92 16.97 15.90
CA LEU A 151 3.54 16.52 15.88
C LEU A 151 3.43 15.00 16.05
N PHE A 152 4.25 14.22 15.34
CA PHE A 152 4.21 12.77 15.44
C PHE A 152 4.78 12.25 16.77
N ALA A 153 5.79 12.91 17.32
CA ALA A 153 6.32 12.61 18.66
C ALA A 153 5.25 12.83 19.76
N GLU A 154 4.57 13.98 19.75
CA GLU A 154 3.49 14.32 20.69
C GLU A 154 2.30 13.35 20.61
N ARG A 155 2.06 12.75 19.46
CA ARG A 155 1.00 11.76 19.22
C ARG A 155 1.45 10.31 19.44
N GLY A 156 2.68 10.07 19.89
CA GLY A 156 3.21 8.72 20.10
C GLY A 156 3.45 7.93 18.80
N MET A 157 3.45 8.58 17.64
CA MET A 157 3.72 7.98 16.32
C MET A 157 5.24 7.92 16.07
N HIS A 158 5.97 7.20 16.92
CA HIS A 158 7.44 7.19 16.93
C HIS A 158 8.07 6.62 15.65
N ASP A 159 7.40 5.72 14.95
CA ASP A 159 7.81 5.21 13.64
C ASP A 159 7.89 6.34 12.61
N LYS A 160 6.90 7.24 12.58
CA LYS A 160 6.86 8.40 11.69
C LYS A 160 7.82 9.50 12.14
N GLU A 161 7.91 9.76 13.44
CA GLU A 161 8.92 10.66 14.01
C GLU A 161 10.32 10.27 13.53
N ARG A 162 10.70 8.99 13.66
CA ARG A 162 11.99 8.46 13.20
C ARG A 162 12.18 8.60 11.69
N LEU A 163 11.16 8.21 10.90
CA LEU A 163 11.18 8.30 9.43
C LEU A 163 11.45 9.76 8.98
N PHE A 164 10.81 10.74 9.60
CA PHE A 164 10.94 12.13 9.19
C PHE A 164 12.30 12.77 9.56
N ARG A 165 13.01 12.26 10.55
CA ARG A 165 14.36 12.72 10.88
C ARG A 165 15.35 12.58 9.72
N TYR A 166 15.13 11.61 8.82
CA TYR A 166 15.99 11.36 7.65
C TYR A 166 15.47 12.01 6.36
N ARG A 167 14.34 12.71 6.44
CA ARG A 167 13.77 13.30 5.25
C ARG A 167 14.48 14.57 4.84
N ARG A 168 14.95 14.62 3.58
CA ARG A 168 15.69 15.78 3.03
C ARG A 168 14.80 16.96 2.66
N SER A 169 13.48 16.74 2.48
CA SER A 169 12.53 17.81 2.13
C SER A 169 12.28 18.71 3.34
N SER A 170 12.36 20.02 3.16
CA SER A 170 12.04 21.01 4.20
C SER A 170 10.55 21.08 4.54
N ARG A 171 9.69 20.56 3.68
CA ARG A 171 8.24 20.54 3.86
C ARG A 171 7.65 19.18 3.53
N VAL A 172 6.59 18.82 4.25
CA VAL A 172 5.83 17.59 4.06
C VAL A 172 4.33 17.91 4.06
N ASN A 173 3.55 17.04 3.40
CA ASN A 173 2.10 17.15 3.44
C ASN A 173 1.57 16.12 4.45
N VAL A 174 0.72 16.59 5.35
CA VAL A 174 -0.06 15.75 6.26
C VAL A 174 -1.53 15.89 5.93
N TYR A 175 -2.30 14.85 6.23
CA TYR A 175 -3.74 14.84 6.04
C TYR A 175 -4.43 14.89 7.39
N ASP A 176 -5.51 15.65 7.45
CA ASP A 176 -6.32 15.90 8.65
C ASP A 176 -7.75 15.43 8.38
N LEU A 177 -8.21 14.50 9.16
CA LEU A 177 -9.57 14.02 9.15
C LEU A 177 -10.17 14.26 10.56
N ASP A 178 -10.90 15.36 10.71
CA ASP A 178 -11.55 15.75 11.96
C ASP A 178 -10.61 15.65 13.17
N GLY A 179 -9.42 16.30 13.05
CA GLY A 179 -8.39 16.33 14.10
C GLY A 179 -7.46 15.12 14.16
N TYR A 180 -7.78 14.00 13.51
CA TYR A 180 -6.81 12.91 13.33
C TYR A 180 -5.86 13.26 12.19
N ILE A 181 -4.57 13.44 12.50
CA ILE A 181 -3.56 13.84 11.51
C ILE A 181 -2.63 12.69 11.26
N ASP A 182 -2.45 12.37 9.97
CA ASP A 182 -1.47 11.37 9.54
C ASP A 182 -0.75 11.76 8.24
N TYR A 183 0.32 11.03 7.93
CA TYR A 183 1.10 11.20 6.72
C TYR A 183 0.79 10.08 5.71
N PHE A 184 0.49 10.51 4.48
CA PHE A 184 0.36 9.60 3.36
C PHE A 184 1.10 10.16 2.14
N TYR A 185 1.81 9.28 1.45
CA TYR A 185 2.45 9.62 0.18
C TYR A 185 1.48 9.40 -0.97
N GLY A 186 0.94 10.50 -1.50
CA GLY A 186 0.04 10.50 -2.65
C GLY A 186 -1.18 11.40 -2.47
N TYR A 187 -2.23 11.10 -3.22
CA TYR A 187 -3.46 11.88 -3.27
C TYR A 187 -4.57 11.17 -2.50
N MET A 188 -5.53 11.94 -1.97
CA MET A 188 -6.71 11.50 -1.24
C MET A 188 -7.99 11.93 -1.96
N VAL A 189 -9.10 11.30 -1.62
CA VAL A 189 -10.44 11.77 -2.00
C VAL A 189 -10.82 13.00 -1.16
N PRO A 190 -11.82 13.82 -1.59
CA PRO A 190 -12.15 15.08 -0.92
C PRO A 190 -12.69 14.92 0.49
N SER A 191 -13.52 13.88 0.71
CA SER A 191 -14.22 13.66 1.97
C SER A 191 -14.53 12.19 2.19
N THR A 192 -14.99 11.84 3.39
CA THR A 192 -15.34 10.46 3.75
C THR A 192 -16.56 9.95 3.00
N GLY A 193 -17.48 10.82 2.55
CA GLY A 193 -18.67 10.43 1.76
C GLY A 193 -18.36 9.73 0.43
N TYR A 194 -17.15 9.85 -0.09
CA TYR A 194 -16.68 9.11 -1.25
C TYR A 194 -16.31 7.64 -0.94
N LEU A 195 -16.16 7.26 0.35
CA LEU A 195 -15.61 5.98 0.78
C LEU A 195 -16.70 4.96 1.15
N LYS A 196 -17.67 4.75 0.26
CA LYS A 196 -18.88 3.95 0.51
C LYS A 196 -18.63 2.43 0.48
N TRP A 197 -17.56 2.00 -0.22
CA TRP A 197 -17.35 0.60 -0.57
C TRP A 197 -16.07 0.06 0.07
N PHE A 198 -16.20 -0.59 1.19
CA PHE A 198 -15.14 -1.33 1.89
C PHE A 198 -15.77 -2.44 2.73
N ASP A 199 -14.94 -3.35 3.18
CA ASP A 199 -15.32 -4.29 4.24
C ASP A 199 -14.19 -4.46 5.23
N LEU A 200 -14.53 -4.85 6.45
CA LEU A 200 -13.62 -5.17 7.51
C LEU A 200 -14.00 -6.53 8.08
N ILE A 201 -13.11 -7.50 7.92
CA ILE A 201 -13.36 -8.89 8.31
C ILE A 201 -12.24 -9.41 9.21
N PRO A 202 -12.52 -10.33 10.15
CA PRO A 202 -11.49 -11.00 10.95
C PRO A 202 -10.60 -11.86 10.03
N PHE A 203 -9.31 -11.86 10.29
CA PHE A 203 -8.37 -12.73 9.59
C PHE A 203 -7.14 -12.98 10.46
N GLU A 204 -6.90 -14.28 10.77
CA GLU A 204 -5.86 -14.73 11.70
C GLU A 204 -5.92 -13.94 13.04
N GLU A 205 -4.82 -13.39 13.52
CA GLU A 205 -4.76 -12.60 14.76
C GLU A 205 -5.13 -11.12 14.56
N GLY A 206 -5.58 -10.75 13.35
CA GLY A 206 -5.87 -9.39 12.96
C GLY A 206 -7.15 -9.27 12.15
N MET A 207 -7.17 -8.29 11.26
CA MET A 207 -8.29 -8.01 10.38
C MET A 207 -7.82 -7.67 8.97
N MET A 208 -8.70 -7.89 8.00
CA MET A 208 -8.51 -7.41 6.63
C MET A 208 -9.40 -6.21 6.37
N LEU A 209 -8.79 -5.11 5.94
CA LEU A 209 -9.50 -4.02 5.29
C LEU A 209 -9.56 -4.33 3.79
N LEU A 210 -10.76 -4.63 3.30
CA LEU A 210 -11.01 -5.01 1.91
C LEU A 210 -11.47 -3.80 1.10
N PHE A 211 -11.05 -3.79 -0.17
CA PHE A 211 -11.38 -2.74 -1.14
C PHE A 211 -12.10 -3.32 -2.35
N PRO A 212 -12.86 -2.49 -3.10
CA PRO A 212 -13.46 -2.91 -4.35
C PRO A 212 -12.43 -3.49 -5.32
N GLY A 213 -12.82 -4.57 -6.01
CA GLY A 213 -12.02 -5.22 -7.03
C GLY A 213 -12.17 -4.59 -8.42
N LYS A 214 -12.61 -5.40 -9.39
CA LYS A 214 -12.91 -4.92 -10.76
C LYS A 214 -14.18 -4.07 -10.77
N ASN A 215 -15.21 -4.51 -10.05
CA ASN A 215 -16.38 -3.70 -9.79
C ASN A 215 -16.09 -2.74 -8.65
N THR A 216 -16.22 -1.43 -8.91
CA THR A 216 -15.90 -0.36 -7.96
C THR A 216 -16.92 -0.19 -6.85
N LYS A 217 -18.07 -0.85 -6.95
CA LYS A 217 -19.22 -0.74 -6.04
C LYS A 217 -19.51 -2.02 -5.24
N THR A 218 -18.65 -3.03 -5.34
CA THR A 218 -18.80 -4.29 -4.60
C THR A 218 -17.47 -4.76 -4.03
N ILE A 219 -17.54 -5.45 -2.91
CA ILE A 219 -16.40 -6.16 -2.35
C ILE A 219 -16.50 -7.62 -2.77
N ASP A 220 -15.51 -8.09 -3.52
CA ASP A 220 -15.44 -9.49 -3.94
C ASP A 220 -15.11 -10.38 -2.72
N GLU A 221 -15.48 -11.67 -2.81
CA GLU A 221 -15.16 -12.65 -1.79
C GLU A 221 -13.63 -12.74 -1.57
N PHE A 222 -13.21 -12.74 -0.32
CA PHE A 222 -11.80 -12.74 0.03
C PHE A 222 -11.23 -14.15 0.08
N HIS A 223 -10.33 -14.47 -0.83
CA HIS A 223 -9.61 -15.74 -0.89
C HIS A 223 -8.11 -15.53 -0.62
N PRO A 224 -7.69 -15.55 0.66
CA PRO A 224 -6.30 -15.31 1.02
C PRO A 224 -5.38 -16.47 0.65
N SER A 225 -4.18 -16.15 0.17
CA SER A 225 -3.10 -17.12 0.11
C SER A 225 -2.44 -17.24 1.49
N LYS A 226 -2.80 -18.27 2.26
CA LYS A 226 -2.18 -18.52 3.59
C LYS A 226 -0.67 -18.67 3.52
N LYS A 227 -0.14 -19.31 2.46
CA LYS A 227 1.32 -19.43 2.26
C LYS A 227 1.99 -18.07 2.12
N LEU A 228 1.41 -17.17 1.31
CA LEU A 228 1.93 -15.81 1.16
C LEU A 228 1.86 -15.06 2.49
N PHE A 229 0.76 -15.17 3.21
CA PHE A 229 0.58 -14.51 4.51
C PHE A 229 1.67 -14.95 5.52
N HIS A 230 1.88 -16.25 5.69
CA HIS A 230 2.93 -16.76 6.59
C HIS A 230 4.34 -16.31 6.17
N THR A 231 4.61 -16.26 4.87
CA THR A 231 5.90 -15.75 4.37
C THR A 231 6.11 -14.27 4.70
N LEU A 232 5.05 -13.46 4.61
CA LEU A 232 5.10 -12.04 4.97
C LEU A 232 5.28 -11.85 6.48
N GLN A 233 4.59 -12.65 7.31
CA GLN A 233 4.79 -12.65 8.76
C GLN A 233 6.24 -13.04 9.14
N GLU A 234 6.77 -14.10 8.55
CA GLU A 234 8.16 -14.52 8.80
C GLU A 234 9.16 -13.42 8.44
N SER A 235 8.95 -12.74 7.32
CA SER A 235 9.77 -11.59 6.91
C SER A 235 9.68 -10.42 7.92
N GLU A 236 8.50 -10.17 8.47
CA GLU A 236 8.31 -9.15 9.51
C GLU A 236 9.02 -9.54 10.81
N GLU A 237 8.95 -10.80 11.22
CA GLU A 237 9.66 -11.31 12.39
C GLU A 237 11.18 -11.16 12.26
N TRP A 238 11.72 -11.39 11.07
CA TRP A 238 13.13 -11.12 10.79
C TRP A 238 13.47 -9.63 10.94
N GLY A 239 12.62 -8.74 10.46
CA GLY A 239 12.78 -7.29 10.66
C GLY A 239 12.79 -6.91 12.15
N LYS A 240 11.88 -7.47 12.94
CA LYS A 240 11.81 -7.28 14.40
C LYS A 240 13.06 -7.81 15.11
N MET A 241 13.49 -9.03 14.76
CA MET A 241 14.71 -9.65 15.31
C MET A 241 15.94 -8.79 15.09
N LEU A 242 16.04 -8.12 13.94
CA LEU A 242 17.14 -7.24 13.57
C LEU A 242 16.95 -5.79 14.07
N ASN A 243 15.82 -5.46 14.71
CA ASN A 243 15.40 -4.11 15.08
C ASN A 243 15.37 -3.12 13.90
N ILE A 244 14.94 -3.61 12.72
CA ILE A 244 14.75 -2.86 11.48
C ILE A 244 13.35 -3.10 10.90
N ASP A 245 12.37 -3.18 11.76
CA ASP A 245 10.96 -3.45 11.43
C ASP A 245 10.22 -2.25 10.80
N THR A 246 10.87 -1.09 10.78
CA THR A 246 10.37 0.13 10.13
C THR A 246 11.45 0.79 9.29
N VAL A 247 11.04 1.61 8.30
CA VAL A 247 11.99 2.37 7.46
C VAL A 247 12.84 3.31 8.31
N GLY A 248 12.26 3.99 9.31
CA GLY A 248 13.01 4.85 10.22
C GLY A 248 14.05 4.07 11.05
N ALA A 249 13.75 2.83 11.46
CA ALA A 249 14.70 1.96 12.14
C ALA A 249 15.86 1.52 11.23
N LEU A 250 15.55 1.24 9.95
CA LEU A 250 16.55 0.96 8.93
C LEU A 250 17.47 2.17 8.69
N ASP A 251 16.89 3.37 8.59
CA ASP A 251 17.65 4.62 8.43
C ASP A 251 18.57 4.88 9.63
N ASP A 252 18.12 4.61 10.86
CA ASP A 252 18.98 4.68 12.06
C ASP A 252 20.15 3.68 11.95
N ALA A 253 19.93 2.46 11.48
CA ALA A 253 20.97 1.47 11.29
C ALA A 253 21.99 1.89 10.20
N ILE A 254 21.51 2.51 9.12
CA ILE A 254 22.34 3.08 8.05
C ILE A 254 23.23 4.21 8.64
N ALA A 255 22.61 5.14 9.34
CA ALA A 255 23.32 6.29 9.94
C ALA A 255 24.36 5.84 10.99
N ALA A 256 24.08 4.74 11.70
CA ALA A 256 25.00 4.14 12.67
C ALA A 256 26.09 3.25 12.02
N GLY A 257 26.16 3.14 10.68
CA GLY A 257 27.13 2.31 9.97
C GLY A 257 26.95 0.80 10.13
N LYS A 258 25.76 0.33 10.56
CA LYS A 258 25.49 -1.08 10.85
C LYS A 258 25.03 -1.91 9.65
N MET A 259 24.91 -1.30 8.46
CA MET A 259 24.33 -1.97 7.28
C MET A 259 25.05 -3.24 6.88
N ARG A 260 26.39 -3.27 6.99
CA ARG A 260 27.16 -4.48 6.68
C ARG A 260 26.71 -5.67 7.54
N GLN A 261 26.54 -5.45 8.84
CA GLN A 261 26.09 -6.49 9.77
C GLN A 261 24.65 -6.92 9.47
N VAL A 262 23.76 -5.97 9.19
CA VAL A 262 22.36 -6.25 8.82
C VAL A 262 22.29 -7.14 7.57
N ILE A 263 23.05 -6.78 6.52
CA ILE A 263 23.11 -7.57 5.27
C ILE A 263 23.64 -8.99 5.54
N MET A 264 24.73 -9.13 6.30
CA MET A 264 25.29 -10.45 6.61
C MET A 264 24.30 -11.35 7.38
N VAL A 265 23.57 -10.80 8.35
CA VAL A 265 22.56 -11.57 9.10
C VAL A 265 21.38 -11.94 8.21
N GLN A 266 20.92 -11.00 7.36
CA GLN A 266 19.84 -11.25 6.41
C GLN A 266 20.20 -12.34 5.40
N GLU A 267 21.44 -12.33 4.89
CA GLU A 267 21.94 -13.38 4.00
C GLU A 267 22.03 -14.74 4.71
N ALA A 268 22.50 -14.76 5.95
CA ALA A 268 22.56 -15.99 6.76
C ALA A 268 21.16 -16.59 7.03
N LEU A 269 20.16 -15.74 7.33
CA LEU A 269 18.77 -16.17 7.50
C LEU A 269 18.21 -16.75 6.20
N MET A 270 18.49 -16.11 5.07
CA MET A 270 18.06 -16.60 3.76
C MET A 270 18.71 -17.94 3.41
N GLU A 271 20.03 -18.10 3.59
CA GLU A 271 20.72 -19.37 3.34
C GLU A 271 20.20 -20.49 4.24
N LYS A 272 19.96 -20.21 5.52
CA LYS A 272 19.33 -21.18 6.43
C LYS A 272 17.98 -21.65 5.91
N LYS A 273 17.14 -20.73 5.39
CA LYS A 273 15.81 -21.04 4.86
C LYS A 273 15.90 -21.89 3.57
N ILE A 274 16.84 -21.56 2.68
CA ILE A 274 17.07 -22.34 1.45
C ILE A 274 17.57 -23.76 1.82
N GLY A 275 18.44 -23.89 2.82
CA GLY A 275 18.90 -25.16 3.34
C GLY A 275 17.75 -26.04 3.86
N GLN A 276 16.87 -25.46 4.68
CA GLN A 276 15.66 -26.16 5.19
C GLN A 276 14.74 -26.63 4.04
N LEU A 277 14.60 -25.81 2.99
CA LEU A 277 13.84 -26.19 1.82
C LEU A 277 14.50 -27.35 1.07
N ALA A 278 15.82 -27.33 0.91
CA ALA A 278 16.58 -28.41 0.30
C ALA A 278 16.46 -29.72 1.09
N GLU A 279 16.51 -29.68 2.42
CA GLU A 279 16.27 -30.84 3.29
C GLU A 279 14.86 -31.40 3.08
N THR A 280 13.84 -30.53 3.01
CA THR A 280 12.44 -30.92 2.76
C THR A 280 12.30 -31.63 1.41
N ILE A 281 12.94 -31.11 0.35
CA ILE A 281 12.92 -31.70 -0.98
C ILE A 281 13.64 -33.05 -0.99
N ALA A 282 14.82 -33.13 -0.39
CA ALA A 282 15.62 -34.37 -0.31
C ALA A 282 14.88 -35.47 0.48
N SER A 283 14.28 -35.12 1.60
CA SER A 283 13.53 -36.06 2.45
C SER A 283 12.25 -36.58 1.80
N ALA A 284 11.67 -35.85 0.87
CA ALA A 284 10.47 -36.30 0.14
C ALA A 284 10.77 -37.47 -0.83
N GLY A 285 12.03 -37.65 -1.30
CA GLY A 285 12.53 -38.81 -2.05
C GLY A 285 11.97 -39.03 -3.45
N ASP A 286 10.77 -38.59 -3.71
CA ASP A 286 10.01 -38.81 -4.97
C ASP A 286 9.99 -37.58 -5.89
N LYS A 287 10.50 -36.43 -5.44
CA LYS A 287 10.43 -35.17 -6.20
C LYS A 287 11.50 -35.12 -7.28
N LYS A 288 11.09 -35.22 -8.54
CA LYS A 288 11.97 -35.15 -9.73
C LYS A 288 12.06 -33.75 -10.32
N PHE A 289 11.04 -32.91 -10.07
CA PHE A 289 10.96 -31.57 -10.59
C PHE A 289 10.63 -30.58 -9.47
N VAL A 290 11.35 -29.46 -9.44
CA VAL A 290 11.08 -28.31 -8.56
C VAL A 290 10.82 -27.12 -9.48
N MET A 291 9.60 -26.61 -9.46
CA MET A 291 9.21 -25.47 -10.29
C MET A 291 9.34 -24.17 -9.48
N ILE A 292 10.12 -23.21 -10.00
CA ILE A 292 10.34 -21.90 -9.38
C ILE A 292 9.64 -20.84 -10.23
N ALA A 293 8.57 -20.26 -9.70
CA ALA A 293 7.80 -19.21 -10.35
C ALA A 293 7.93 -17.88 -9.60
N GLY A 294 7.83 -16.77 -10.33
CA GLY A 294 7.87 -15.43 -9.77
C GLY A 294 7.89 -14.36 -10.86
N PRO A 295 7.63 -13.09 -10.54
CA PRO A 295 7.64 -12.00 -11.51
C PRO A 295 9.05 -11.76 -12.08
N SER A 296 9.14 -10.94 -13.12
CA SER A 296 10.44 -10.51 -13.66
C SER A 296 11.26 -9.82 -12.58
N SER A 297 12.57 -10.00 -12.60
CA SER A 297 13.53 -9.43 -11.63
C SER A 297 13.31 -9.85 -10.16
N SER A 298 12.55 -10.91 -9.89
CA SER A 298 12.32 -11.43 -8.52
C SER A 298 13.47 -12.29 -7.96
N GLY A 299 14.56 -12.46 -8.71
CA GLY A 299 15.71 -13.27 -8.28
C GLY A 299 15.55 -14.78 -8.48
N LYS A 300 14.59 -15.26 -9.30
CA LYS A 300 14.37 -16.69 -9.59
C LYS A 300 15.66 -17.43 -9.95
N THR A 301 16.43 -16.86 -10.85
CA THR A 301 17.70 -17.48 -11.32
C THR A 301 18.70 -17.61 -10.18
N THR A 302 18.93 -16.56 -9.40
CA THR A 302 19.82 -16.58 -8.24
C THR A 302 19.36 -17.61 -7.21
N PHE A 303 18.05 -17.63 -6.92
CA PHE A 303 17.45 -18.60 -6.02
C PHE A 303 17.63 -20.04 -6.51
N SER A 304 17.43 -20.32 -7.80
CA SER A 304 17.59 -21.66 -8.36
C SER A 304 19.03 -22.19 -8.21
N TYR A 305 20.05 -21.35 -8.42
CA TYR A 305 21.44 -21.74 -8.21
C TYR A 305 21.75 -21.98 -6.72
N ARG A 306 21.27 -21.11 -5.83
CA ARG A 306 21.46 -21.30 -4.37
C ARG A 306 20.77 -22.58 -3.88
N LEU A 307 19.53 -22.85 -4.31
CA LEU A 307 18.83 -24.08 -3.99
C LEU A 307 19.54 -25.30 -4.54
N SER A 308 20.06 -25.23 -5.79
CA SER A 308 20.85 -26.32 -6.39
C SER A 308 22.11 -26.62 -5.56
N THR A 309 22.81 -25.60 -5.08
CA THR A 309 23.97 -25.76 -4.21
C THR A 309 23.60 -26.50 -2.90
N GLN A 310 22.49 -26.10 -2.26
CA GLN A 310 22.01 -26.75 -1.04
C GLN A 310 21.53 -28.19 -1.29
N LEU A 311 20.91 -28.46 -2.46
CA LEU A 311 20.53 -29.83 -2.85
C LEU A 311 21.76 -30.72 -3.12
N MET A 312 22.82 -30.17 -3.72
CA MET A 312 24.10 -30.90 -3.87
C MET A 312 24.71 -31.25 -2.51
N ALA A 313 24.60 -30.35 -1.51
CA ALA A 313 25.05 -30.64 -0.16
C ALA A 313 24.24 -31.76 0.53
N GLN A 314 23.02 -32.05 0.05
CA GLN A 314 22.21 -33.21 0.44
C GLN A 314 22.49 -34.48 -0.41
N GLY A 315 23.48 -34.46 -1.27
CA GLY A 315 23.87 -35.59 -2.13
C GLY A 315 23.04 -35.73 -3.42
N LEU A 316 22.20 -34.78 -3.76
CA LEU A 316 21.41 -34.77 -4.97
C LEU A 316 22.21 -34.15 -6.15
N LYS A 317 21.76 -34.38 -7.38
CA LYS A 317 22.37 -33.84 -8.63
C LYS A 317 21.33 -33.00 -9.38
N PRO A 318 21.04 -31.79 -8.92
CA PRO A 318 20.06 -30.90 -9.57
C PRO A 318 20.61 -30.33 -10.87
N HIS A 319 19.71 -30.10 -11.83
CA HIS A 319 19.99 -29.42 -13.09
C HIS A 319 19.07 -28.21 -13.24
N PRO A 320 19.54 -26.97 -12.97
CA PRO A 320 18.72 -25.77 -13.17
C PRO A 320 18.43 -25.54 -14.66
N ILE A 321 17.17 -25.39 -15.03
CA ILE A 321 16.70 -25.12 -16.39
C ILE A 321 15.96 -23.79 -16.42
N GLY A 322 16.48 -22.83 -17.19
CA GLY A 322 15.79 -21.55 -17.41
C GLY A 322 14.76 -21.68 -18.55
N LEU A 323 13.48 -21.57 -18.24
CA LEU A 323 12.41 -21.68 -19.23
C LEU A 323 12.44 -20.56 -20.27
N ASP A 324 12.91 -19.38 -19.93
CA ASP A 324 13.05 -18.25 -20.86
C ASP A 324 14.02 -18.55 -22.01
N LEU A 325 15.06 -19.33 -21.72
CA LEU A 325 16.02 -19.81 -22.75
C LEU A 325 15.46 -20.98 -23.57
N SER A 326 14.59 -21.80 -22.97
CA SER A 326 13.99 -22.95 -23.65
C SER A 326 12.97 -22.54 -24.71
N LEU A 327 12.24 -21.44 -24.52
CA LEU A 327 11.28 -20.92 -25.49
C LEU A 327 11.94 -20.41 -26.76
N ILE A 328 13.14 -19.82 -26.67
CA ILE A 328 13.93 -19.37 -27.84
C ILE A 328 14.36 -20.55 -28.70
N HIS A 329 14.69 -21.69 -28.09
CA HIS A 329 15.10 -22.91 -28.82
C HIS A 329 13.92 -23.72 -29.36
N ILE A 330 12.70 -23.56 -28.81
CA ILE A 330 11.48 -24.24 -29.29
C ILE A 330 10.87 -23.50 -30.48
N SER A 331 11.06 -22.19 -30.60
CA SER A 331 10.47 -21.37 -31.65
C SER A 331 11.21 -21.40 -33.00
N GLU A 332 12.45 -21.90 -33.06
CA GLU A 332 13.16 -22.12 -34.29
C GLU A 332 13.67 -23.56 -34.39
N PRO A 333 12.95 -24.47 -35.07
CA PRO A 333 13.54 -25.70 -35.49
C PRO A 333 14.61 -25.34 -36.51
N THR A 334 15.87 -25.45 -36.12
CA THR A 334 17.00 -25.36 -37.05
C THR A 334 16.76 -26.38 -38.17
N ARG A 335 16.34 -25.92 -39.33
CA ARG A 335 16.45 -26.73 -40.56
C ARG A 335 17.94 -26.91 -40.80
N LEU A 336 18.44 -28.05 -40.37
CA LEU A 336 19.72 -28.55 -40.91
C LEU A 336 19.51 -28.76 -42.41
N GLN A 337 20.13 -27.93 -43.20
CA GLN A 337 20.36 -28.16 -44.62
C GLN A 337 21.52 -29.14 -44.77
#